data_c635be8f78b88150cd6427b607d80a6f
#
_entry.id   c635be8f78b88150cd6427b607d80a6f
#
_cell.length_a   1.000
_cell.length_b   1.000
_cell.length_c   1.000
_cell.angle_alpha   90.00
_cell.angle_beta   90.00
_cell.angle_gamma   90.00
#
_symmetry.space_group_name_H-M   'P 1'
#
loop_
_entity.id
_entity.type
_entity.pdbx_description
1 polymer ?
#
loop_
_entity_poly.entity_id
_entity_poly.type
_entity_poly.pdbx_seq_one_letter_code
_entity_poly.pdbx_strand_id
1 'polypeptide(L)'
;MLFRSILGYQVNNRSVGEPWMLLEVGMTVLDKTPAYTLKRDAISLETPDGKTLPLPSVEEHRAANTSALQARTKVQRDSINYFPPMASQACRIGFFADLDQKAMPWDQVEISNNRACLGRLYFNIPGGIAYGQYWLNVKFEKSVIRVPFRILTEAEEKTLSKNYGDISKQVKEAFKKPKKK
;
A
#
# COMPACT_ATOMS: atom_id res chain seq x y z
N MET A 1 11.13 16.30 -7.24
CA MET A 1 11.37 14.96 -6.66
C MET A 1 10.36 14.00 -7.27
N LEU A 2 10.82 13.00 -7.98
CA LEU A 2 9.99 11.89 -8.45
C LEU A 2 9.95 10.79 -7.38
N PHE A 3 8.75 10.41 -6.99
CA PHE A 3 8.50 9.44 -5.94
C PHE A 3 7.73 8.25 -6.49
N ARG A 4 8.11 7.06 -6.11
CA ARG A 4 7.38 5.83 -6.45
C ARG A 4 6.81 5.22 -5.18
N SER A 5 5.51 4.97 -5.19
CA SER A 5 4.85 4.16 -4.17
C SER A 5 4.12 2.98 -4.81
N ILE A 6 4.08 1.89 -4.09
CA ILE A 6 3.36 0.67 -4.43
C ILE A 6 2.49 0.33 -3.24
N LEU A 7 1.22 0.01 -3.48
CA LEU A 7 0.28 -0.37 -2.44
C LEU A 7 -0.20 -1.79 -2.63
N GLY A 8 -0.14 -2.56 -1.54
CA GLY A 8 -0.85 -3.83 -1.39
C GLY A 8 -2.05 -3.63 -0.49
N TYR A 9 -3.25 -3.91 -0.99
CA TYR A 9 -4.50 -3.67 -0.28
C TYR A 9 -5.55 -4.78 -0.41
N GLN A 10 -5.23 -5.88 -1.08
CA GLN A 10 -6.18 -6.98 -1.36
C GLN A 10 -6.80 -7.57 -0.11
N VAL A 11 -6.06 -7.61 1.02
CA VAL A 11 -6.58 -8.08 2.30
C VAL A 11 -7.82 -7.32 2.73
N ASN A 12 -7.97 -6.05 2.33
CA ASN A 12 -9.08 -5.19 2.75
C ASN A 12 -10.38 -5.49 2.00
N ASN A 13 -10.32 -6.07 0.80
CA ASN A 13 -11.52 -6.51 0.08
C ASN A 13 -12.31 -7.59 0.86
N ARG A 14 -11.62 -8.33 1.73
CA ARG A 14 -12.24 -9.33 2.64
C ARG A 14 -12.42 -8.85 4.06
N SER A 15 -12.16 -7.58 4.32
CA SER A 15 -12.26 -6.94 5.63
C SER A 15 -13.31 -5.84 5.65
N VAL A 16 -14.21 -5.81 4.67
CA VAL A 16 -15.30 -4.82 4.61
C VAL A 16 -16.16 -4.91 5.85
N GLY A 17 -16.44 -3.75 6.47
CA GLY A 17 -17.12 -3.66 7.76
C GLY A 17 -16.22 -3.77 9.00
N GLU A 18 -14.97 -4.22 8.85
CA GLU A 18 -14.01 -4.24 9.96
C GLU A 18 -13.43 -2.86 10.22
N PRO A 19 -13.12 -2.50 11.48
CA PRO A 19 -12.64 -1.16 11.82
C PRO A 19 -11.18 -0.91 11.44
N TRP A 20 -10.40 -1.94 11.19
CA TRP A 20 -8.97 -1.80 10.90
C TRP A 20 -8.61 -2.17 9.47
N MET A 21 -8.04 -1.20 8.77
CA MET A 21 -7.47 -1.36 7.43
C MET A 21 -5.95 -1.54 7.51
N LEU A 22 -5.41 -2.49 6.76
CA LEU A 22 -3.98 -2.70 6.61
C LEU A 22 -3.57 -2.44 5.17
N LEU A 23 -2.57 -1.58 4.98
CA LEU A 23 -1.93 -1.35 3.69
C LEU A 23 -0.47 -1.82 3.75
N GLU A 24 -0.08 -2.67 2.83
CA GLU A 24 1.34 -2.94 2.57
C GLU A 24 1.87 -1.86 1.64
N VAL A 25 2.97 -1.21 1.99
CA VAL A 25 3.51 -0.09 1.22
C VAL A 25 4.95 -0.32 0.84
N GLY A 26 5.27 0.04 -0.40
CA GLY A 26 6.63 0.14 -0.90
C GLY A 26 6.90 1.57 -1.36
N MET A 27 7.99 2.18 -0.91
CA MET A 27 8.33 3.56 -1.23
C MET A 27 9.80 3.72 -1.60
N THR A 28 10.09 4.52 -2.63
CA THR A 28 11.43 4.94 -3.03
C THR A 28 11.38 6.28 -3.76
N VAL A 29 12.50 6.98 -3.83
CA VAL A 29 12.68 8.17 -4.67
C VAL A 29 13.31 7.73 -5.97
N LEU A 30 12.89 8.30 -7.10
CA LEU A 30 13.43 7.97 -8.42
C LEU A 30 14.58 8.88 -8.86
N ASP A 31 14.62 10.10 -8.32
CA ASP A 31 15.63 11.10 -8.66
C ASP A 31 16.87 10.94 -7.77
N LYS A 32 18.01 11.44 -8.26
CA LYS A 32 19.23 11.64 -7.47
C LYS A 32 19.11 12.90 -6.60
N THR A 33 18.04 13.00 -5.82
CA THR A 33 17.84 14.08 -4.84
C THR A 33 18.40 13.66 -3.48
N PRO A 34 18.67 14.61 -2.57
CA PRO A 34 18.99 14.29 -1.19
C PRO A 34 17.94 13.36 -0.57
N ALA A 35 18.36 12.54 0.37
CA ALA A 35 17.46 11.69 1.13
C ALA A 35 16.35 12.53 1.78
N TYR A 36 15.12 12.01 1.77
CA TYR A 36 13.96 12.65 2.37
C TYR A 36 13.55 11.94 3.65
N THR A 37 13.36 12.69 4.71
CA THR A 37 12.84 12.15 5.97
C THR A 37 11.32 12.13 5.94
N LEU A 38 10.73 10.95 5.73
CA LEU A 38 9.30 10.72 5.83
C LEU A 38 8.91 10.57 7.30
N LYS A 39 8.09 11.47 7.80
CA LYS A 39 7.54 11.40 9.15
C LYS A 39 6.20 10.68 9.16
N ARG A 40 5.86 10.12 10.32
CA ARG A 40 4.60 9.43 10.56
C ARG A 40 3.38 10.33 10.29
N ASP A 41 3.42 11.58 10.73
CA ASP A 41 2.36 12.59 10.58
C ASP A 41 2.18 13.10 9.14
N ALA A 42 3.12 12.77 8.26
CA ALA A 42 3.01 13.06 6.83
C ALA A 42 2.05 12.12 6.09
N ILE A 43 1.60 11.04 6.73
CA ILE A 43 0.76 10.02 6.11
C ILE A 43 -0.67 10.12 6.62
N SER A 44 -1.63 10.12 5.70
CA SER A 44 -3.06 10.06 6.00
C SER A 44 -3.81 9.26 4.96
N LEU A 45 -5.02 8.81 5.32
CA LEU A 45 -5.93 8.08 4.46
C LEU A 45 -7.20 8.91 4.23
N GLU A 46 -7.58 9.09 2.98
CA GLU A 46 -8.88 9.65 2.61
C GLU A 46 -9.84 8.51 2.28
N THR A 47 -10.99 8.52 2.92
CA THR A 47 -12.03 7.49 2.80
C THR A 47 -13.04 7.86 1.69
N PRO A 48 -13.89 6.91 1.23
CA PRO A 48 -14.88 7.19 0.17
C PRO A 48 -15.89 8.29 0.50
N ASP A 49 -16.14 8.55 1.78
CA ASP A 49 -17.00 9.64 2.26
C ASP A 49 -16.26 10.99 2.42
N GLY A 50 -15.00 11.07 1.97
CA GLY A 50 -14.19 12.28 1.95
C GLY A 50 -13.52 12.65 3.27
N LYS A 51 -13.60 11.79 4.30
CA LYS A 51 -12.90 12.03 5.56
C LYS A 51 -11.41 11.71 5.43
N THR A 52 -10.59 12.53 6.06
CA THR A 52 -9.14 12.29 6.15
C THR A 52 -8.78 11.77 7.53
N LEU A 53 -8.20 10.59 7.58
CA LEU A 53 -7.80 9.90 8.80
C LEU A 53 -6.27 9.90 8.91
N PRO A 54 -5.69 10.36 10.02
CA PRO A 54 -4.26 10.22 10.29
C PRO A 54 -3.91 8.75 10.60
N LEU A 55 -2.62 8.44 10.61
CA LEU A 55 -2.18 7.18 11.22
C LEU A 55 -2.54 7.20 12.72
N PRO A 56 -3.12 6.11 13.26
CA PRO A 56 -3.42 5.99 14.68
C PRO A 56 -2.14 6.03 15.51
N SER A 57 -2.25 6.37 16.79
CA SER A 57 -1.10 6.32 17.69
C SER A 57 -0.57 4.88 17.84
N VAL A 58 0.66 4.76 18.36
CA VAL A 58 1.24 3.43 18.65
C VAL A 58 0.45 2.72 19.74
N GLU A 59 -0.07 3.47 20.70
CA GLU A 59 -0.90 2.98 21.80
C GLU A 59 -2.25 2.45 21.30
N GLU A 60 -2.93 3.20 20.43
CA GLU A 60 -4.18 2.75 19.79
C GLU A 60 -3.97 1.47 19.00
N HIS A 61 -2.89 1.39 18.20
CA HIS A 61 -2.57 0.19 17.44
C HIS A 61 -2.24 -1.00 18.36
N ARG A 62 -1.53 -0.79 19.47
CA ARG A 62 -1.23 -1.85 20.45
C ARG A 62 -2.47 -2.34 21.18
N ALA A 63 -3.40 -1.45 21.52
CA ALA A 63 -4.67 -1.79 22.13
C ALA A 63 -5.60 -2.56 21.19
N ALA A 64 -5.43 -2.36 19.87
CA ALA A 64 -6.20 -3.04 18.85
C ALA A 64 -5.68 -4.47 18.64
N ASN A 65 -6.56 -5.45 18.64
CA ASN A 65 -6.20 -6.82 18.28
C ASN A 65 -6.11 -6.97 16.75
N THR A 66 -4.99 -6.57 16.17
CA THR A 66 -4.74 -6.65 14.72
C THR A 66 -4.12 -7.99 14.30
N SER A 67 -3.93 -8.94 15.19
CA SER A 67 -3.28 -10.23 14.92
C SER A 67 -3.97 -11.05 13.81
N ALA A 68 -5.30 -11.09 13.82
CA ALA A 68 -6.07 -11.77 12.76
C ALA A 68 -5.89 -11.10 11.39
N LEU A 69 -5.84 -9.77 11.35
CA LEU A 69 -5.58 -9.00 10.13
C LEU A 69 -4.18 -9.28 9.61
N GLN A 70 -3.18 -9.31 10.48
CA GLN A 70 -1.80 -9.63 10.12
C GLN A 70 -1.65 -11.09 9.64
N ALA A 71 -2.36 -12.04 10.24
CA ALA A 71 -2.36 -13.43 9.79
C ALA A 71 -2.94 -13.56 8.38
N ARG A 72 -3.99 -12.81 8.05
CA ARG A 72 -4.56 -12.79 6.69
C ARG A 72 -3.57 -12.31 5.64
N THR A 73 -2.70 -11.35 5.95
CA THR A 73 -1.67 -10.88 5.00
C THR A 73 -0.60 -11.92 4.69
N LYS A 74 -0.42 -12.94 5.53
CA LYS A 74 0.50 -14.05 5.23
C LYS A 74 -0.03 -14.95 4.11
N VAL A 75 -1.34 -15.05 3.98
CA VAL A 75 -2.02 -15.87 2.97
C VAL A 75 -2.31 -15.09 1.69
N GLN A 76 -2.62 -13.81 1.83
CA GLN A 76 -2.94 -12.89 0.73
C GLN A 76 -1.92 -11.76 0.70
N ARG A 77 -0.85 -11.94 -0.07
CA ARG A 77 0.16 -10.91 -0.28
C ARG A 77 0.00 -10.29 -1.65
N ASP A 78 -0.08 -8.98 -1.68
CA ASP A 78 0.20 -8.24 -2.89
C ASP A 78 1.72 -8.26 -3.16
N SER A 79 2.07 -8.33 -4.44
CA SER A 79 3.47 -8.20 -4.82
C SER A 79 3.85 -6.72 -4.84
N ILE A 80 4.59 -6.26 -3.83
CA ILE A 80 5.03 -4.87 -3.70
C ILE A 80 6.53 -4.68 -3.98
N ASN A 81 7.18 -5.64 -4.63
CA ASN A 81 8.64 -5.69 -4.82
C ASN A 81 9.14 -5.03 -6.13
N TYR A 82 8.31 -4.21 -6.76
CA TYR A 82 8.64 -3.56 -8.04
C TYR A 82 9.43 -2.27 -7.84
N PHE A 83 10.67 -2.40 -7.36
CA PHE A 83 11.58 -1.28 -7.23
C PHE A 83 12.50 -1.15 -8.46
N PRO A 84 12.97 0.08 -8.77
CA PRO A 84 13.98 0.25 -9.80
C PRO A 84 15.31 -0.38 -9.36
N PRO A 85 16.17 -0.84 -10.28
CA PRO A 85 17.42 -1.52 -9.94
C PRO A 85 18.36 -0.74 -9.01
N MET A 86 18.29 0.61 -9.04
CA MET A 86 19.08 1.48 -8.17
C MET A 86 18.65 1.39 -6.69
N ALA A 87 17.38 1.08 -6.42
CA ALA A 87 16.86 0.92 -5.06
C ALA A 87 17.22 -0.48 -4.51
N SER A 88 18.51 -0.74 -4.32
CA SER A 88 19.05 -2.05 -3.94
C SER A 88 19.21 -2.24 -2.43
N GLN A 89 19.18 -1.16 -1.64
CA GLN A 89 19.32 -1.22 -0.19
C GLN A 89 17.95 -1.43 0.47
N ALA A 90 17.84 -2.46 1.30
CA ALA A 90 16.65 -2.72 2.08
C ALA A 90 16.41 -1.58 3.09
N CYS A 91 15.15 -1.16 3.20
CA CYS A 91 14.71 -0.14 4.11
C CYS A 91 13.36 -0.55 4.68
N ARG A 92 13.10 -0.21 5.94
CA ARG A 92 11.83 -0.50 6.61
C ARG A 92 11.08 0.78 6.94
N ILE A 93 9.77 0.81 6.62
CA ILE A 93 8.83 1.80 7.14
C ILE A 93 8.22 1.22 8.42
N GLY A 94 8.85 1.51 9.55
CA GLY A 94 8.54 0.88 10.85
C GLY A 94 7.69 1.77 11.76
N PHE A 95 6.61 2.38 11.27
CA PHE A 95 5.73 3.23 12.09
C PHE A 95 4.89 2.45 13.11
N PHE A 96 4.79 1.14 12.93
CA PHE A 96 4.11 0.23 13.84
C PHE A 96 5.02 -0.96 14.16
N ALA A 97 4.88 -1.51 15.37
CA ALA A 97 5.49 -2.78 15.71
C ALA A 97 4.71 -3.91 15.04
N ASP A 98 5.38 -4.68 14.17
CA ASP A 98 4.83 -5.94 13.68
C ASP A 98 4.93 -7.00 14.79
N LEU A 99 3.90 -7.82 14.96
CA LEU A 99 3.89 -8.90 15.95
C LEU A 99 5.04 -9.91 15.73
N ASP A 100 5.45 -10.09 14.49
CA ASP A 100 6.55 -11.02 14.12
C ASP A 100 7.93 -10.42 14.36
N GLN A 101 8.04 -9.15 14.66
CA GLN A 101 9.30 -8.45 14.87
C GLN A 101 9.23 -7.66 16.18
N LYS A 102 10.02 -8.04 17.16
CA LYS A 102 10.18 -7.33 18.45
C LYS A 102 10.84 -5.94 18.29
N ALA A 103 10.69 -5.32 17.12
CA ALA A 103 11.28 -4.03 16.82
C ALA A 103 10.39 -2.90 17.35
N MET A 104 11.02 -1.89 17.92
CA MET A 104 10.31 -0.69 18.36
C MET A 104 9.79 0.09 17.13
N PRO A 105 8.60 0.70 17.22
CA PRO A 105 8.10 1.60 16.18
C PRO A 105 8.96 2.87 16.11
N TRP A 106 9.06 3.43 14.92
CA TRP A 106 9.77 4.68 14.65
C TRP A 106 8.77 5.76 14.22
N ASP A 107 9.14 7.02 14.45
CA ASP A 107 8.31 8.16 14.02
C ASP A 107 8.71 8.71 12.64
N GLN A 108 9.87 8.28 12.14
CA GLN A 108 10.39 8.73 10.84
C GLN A 108 11.24 7.67 10.17
N VAL A 109 11.33 7.77 8.84
CA VAL A 109 12.18 6.92 8.00
C VAL A 109 12.83 7.75 6.91
N GLU A 110 14.10 7.48 6.62
CA GLU A 110 14.81 8.13 5.52
C GLU A 110 14.57 7.36 4.22
N ILE A 111 14.01 8.03 3.22
CA ILE A 111 13.75 7.50 1.88
C ILE A 111 14.71 8.16 0.90
N SER A 112 15.34 7.36 0.04
CA SER A 112 16.27 7.80 -0.99
C SER A 112 16.15 6.92 -2.24
N ASN A 113 16.84 7.28 -3.31
CA ASN A 113 16.76 6.56 -4.57
C ASN A 113 17.47 5.19 -4.56
N ASN A 114 18.37 4.95 -3.60
CA ASN A 114 19.06 3.67 -3.43
C ASN A 114 18.36 2.75 -2.41
N ARG A 115 17.26 3.18 -1.77
CA ARG A 115 16.53 2.43 -0.76
C ARG A 115 15.18 1.95 -1.27
N ALA A 116 14.90 0.67 -1.08
CA ALA A 116 13.60 0.04 -1.25
C ALA A 116 12.92 -0.08 0.11
N CYS A 117 12.14 0.92 0.49
CA CYS A 117 11.51 1.01 1.81
C CYS A 117 10.16 0.29 1.80
N LEU A 118 10.04 -0.78 2.58
CA LEU A 118 8.83 -1.59 2.73
C LEU A 118 8.26 -1.43 4.14
N GLY A 119 6.93 -1.46 4.26
CA GLY A 119 6.27 -1.42 5.55
C GLY A 119 4.79 -1.71 5.50
N ARG A 120 4.17 -1.66 6.68
CA ARG A 120 2.73 -1.80 6.87
C ARG A 120 2.19 -0.57 7.55
N LEU A 121 1.09 -0.07 7.03
CA LEU A 121 0.32 1.04 7.60
C LEU A 121 -1.02 0.50 8.08
N TYR A 122 -1.43 0.95 9.24
CA TYR A 122 -2.71 0.59 9.84
C TYR A 122 -3.56 1.85 9.99
N PHE A 123 -4.83 1.76 9.65
CA PHE A 123 -5.78 2.86 9.83
C PHE A 123 -7.01 2.35 10.57
N ASN A 124 -7.43 3.09 11.58
CA ASN A 124 -8.71 2.87 12.24
C ASN A 124 -9.79 3.61 11.45
N ILE A 125 -10.75 2.87 10.88
CA ILE A 125 -11.83 3.39 10.05
C ILE A 125 -13.10 3.47 10.89
N PRO A 126 -13.52 4.66 11.33
CA PRO A 126 -14.79 4.81 12.05
C PRO A 126 -15.96 4.36 11.17
N GLY A 127 -16.76 3.40 11.67
CA GLY A 127 -17.85 2.79 10.91
C GLY A 127 -17.45 1.60 10.03
N GLY A 128 -16.18 1.23 10.01
CA GLY A 128 -15.65 0.09 9.27
C GLY A 128 -15.25 0.40 7.82
N ILE A 129 -14.49 -0.51 7.23
CA ILE A 129 -14.05 -0.42 5.84
C ILE A 129 -15.28 -0.49 4.93
N ALA A 130 -15.45 0.50 4.06
CA ALA A 130 -16.52 0.58 3.07
C ALA A 130 -16.01 0.27 1.66
N TYR A 131 -16.90 -0.12 0.76
CA TYR A 131 -16.60 -0.18 -0.67
C TYR A 131 -16.39 1.22 -1.22
N GLY A 132 -15.50 1.37 -2.19
CA GLY A 132 -15.29 2.63 -2.88
C GLY A 132 -13.84 3.06 -2.99
N GLN A 133 -13.65 4.31 -3.41
CA GLN A 133 -12.36 4.90 -3.68
C GLN A 133 -11.72 5.44 -2.40
N TYR A 134 -10.47 5.04 -2.17
CA TYR A 134 -9.59 5.54 -1.12
C TYR A 134 -8.37 6.21 -1.73
N TRP A 135 -7.72 7.07 -0.94
CA TRP A 135 -6.45 7.69 -1.29
C TRP A 135 -5.48 7.62 -0.11
N LEU A 136 -4.34 7.00 -0.32
CA LEU A 136 -3.23 7.17 0.61
C LEU A 136 -2.52 8.47 0.28
N ASN A 137 -2.52 9.42 1.20
CA ASN A 137 -1.87 10.70 1.05
C ASN A 137 -0.51 10.69 1.75
N VAL A 138 0.52 11.15 1.05
CA VAL A 138 1.87 11.36 1.58
C VAL A 138 2.21 12.83 1.39
N LYS A 139 2.29 13.57 2.48
CA LYS A 139 2.56 15.01 2.49
C LYS A 139 4.06 15.26 2.51
N PHE A 140 4.54 16.00 1.53
CA PHE A 140 5.88 16.57 1.49
C PHE A 140 5.82 18.07 1.76
N GLU A 141 6.98 18.72 1.94
CA GLU A 141 7.04 20.17 2.25
C GLU A 141 6.27 21.05 1.24
N LYS A 142 6.34 20.71 -0.05
CA LYS A 142 5.75 21.50 -1.15
C LYS A 142 4.69 20.78 -1.96
N SER A 143 4.35 19.54 -1.61
CA SER A 143 3.42 18.73 -2.39
C SER A 143 2.77 17.64 -1.57
N VAL A 144 1.63 17.15 -2.04
CA VAL A 144 0.98 15.95 -1.51
C VAL A 144 0.89 14.94 -2.64
N ILE A 145 1.43 13.76 -2.40
CA ILE A 145 1.25 12.63 -3.33
C ILE A 145 0.02 11.87 -2.87
N ARG A 146 -0.90 11.64 -3.80
CA ARG A 146 -2.15 10.90 -3.58
C ARG A 146 -2.08 9.60 -4.36
N VAL A 147 -2.09 8.47 -3.65
CA VAL A 147 -2.04 7.13 -4.24
C VAL A 147 -3.43 6.52 -4.17
N PRO A 148 -4.12 6.35 -5.33
CA PRO A 148 -5.47 5.81 -5.35
C PRO A 148 -5.48 4.29 -5.17
N PHE A 149 -6.50 3.78 -4.47
CA PHE A 149 -6.88 2.39 -4.48
C PHE A 149 -8.37 2.24 -4.22
N ARG A 150 -8.96 1.13 -4.62
CA ARG A 150 -10.39 0.93 -4.52
C ARG A 150 -10.72 -0.41 -3.88
N ILE A 151 -11.57 -0.38 -2.88
CA ILE A 151 -12.18 -1.57 -2.31
C ILE A 151 -13.39 -1.91 -3.19
N LEU A 152 -13.30 -3.06 -3.87
CA LEU A 152 -14.23 -3.46 -4.92
C LEU A 152 -15.42 -4.24 -4.33
N THR A 153 -16.59 -4.01 -4.89
CA THR A 153 -17.71 -4.91 -4.72
C THR A 153 -17.47 -6.22 -5.49
N GLU A 154 -18.17 -7.30 -5.11
CA GLU A 154 -18.07 -8.58 -5.84
C GLU A 154 -18.39 -8.46 -7.33
N ALA A 155 -19.34 -7.59 -7.69
CA ALA A 155 -19.71 -7.34 -9.09
C ALA A 155 -18.59 -6.65 -9.87
N GLU A 156 -17.94 -5.65 -9.26
CA GLU A 156 -16.77 -4.97 -9.83
C GLU A 156 -15.59 -5.93 -9.98
N GLU A 157 -15.32 -6.76 -8.97
CA GLU A 157 -14.24 -7.75 -9.00
C GLU A 157 -14.46 -8.79 -10.13
N LYS A 158 -15.67 -9.32 -10.27
CA LYS A 158 -16.02 -10.22 -11.37
C LYS A 158 -15.83 -9.56 -12.75
N THR A 159 -16.23 -8.30 -12.88
CA THR A 159 -16.06 -7.56 -14.15
C THR A 159 -14.60 -7.34 -14.48
N LEU A 160 -13.78 -6.94 -13.50
CA LEU A 160 -12.33 -6.76 -13.69
C LEU A 160 -11.63 -8.07 -14.03
N SER A 161 -11.97 -9.16 -13.35
CA SER A 161 -11.39 -10.49 -13.63
C SER A 161 -11.70 -10.96 -15.05
N LYS A 162 -12.91 -10.73 -15.54
CA LYS A 162 -13.32 -11.03 -16.92
C LYS A 162 -12.52 -10.20 -17.92
N ASN A 163 -12.48 -8.88 -17.72
CA ASN A 163 -11.74 -7.98 -18.62
C ASN A 163 -10.24 -8.28 -18.64
N TYR A 164 -9.64 -8.60 -17.49
CA TYR A 164 -8.23 -8.99 -17.41
C TYR A 164 -7.96 -10.28 -18.17
N GLY A 165 -8.86 -11.26 -18.09
CA GLY A 165 -8.77 -12.51 -18.86
C GLY A 165 -8.78 -12.27 -20.37
N ASP A 166 -9.64 -11.38 -20.84
CA ASP A 166 -9.74 -11.02 -22.26
C ASP A 166 -8.51 -10.24 -22.75
N ILE A 167 -8.02 -9.28 -21.99
CA ILE A 167 -6.77 -8.56 -22.30
C ILE A 167 -5.58 -9.52 -22.33
N SER A 168 -5.47 -10.42 -21.37
CA SER A 168 -4.39 -11.41 -21.31
C SER A 168 -4.39 -12.33 -22.53
N LYS A 169 -5.57 -12.72 -23.04
CA LYS A 169 -5.71 -13.49 -24.28
C LYS A 169 -5.25 -12.69 -25.50
N GLN A 170 -5.73 -11.45 -25.64
CA GLN A 170 -5.36 -10.55 -26.73
C GLN A 170 -3.84 -10.31 -26.79
N VAL A 171 -3.21 -10.07 -25.63
CA VAL A 171 -1.76 -9.91 -25.53
C VAL A 171 -1.03 -11.18 -25.97
N LYS A 172 -1.45 -12.35 -25.49
CA LYS A 172 -0.85 -13.63 -25.90
C LYS A 172 -1.00 -13.91 -27.41
N GLU A 173 -2.12 -13.51 -28.01
CA GLU A 173 -2.35 -13.65 -29.44
C GLU A 173 -1.49 -12.70 -30.27
N ALA A 174 -1.35 -11.44 -29.83
CA ALA A 174 -0.50 -10.44 -30.49
C ALA A 174 0.98 -10.83 -30.51
N PHE A 175 1.46 -11.56 -29.50
CA PHE A 175 2.84 -12.05 -29.42
C PHE A 175 3.07 -13.44 -30.02
N LYS A 176 2.03 -14.13 -30.52
CA LYS A 176 2.25 -15.35 -31.31
C LYS A 176 2.91 -15.00 -32.63
N LYS A 177 4.19 -15.37 -32.78
CA LYS A 177 4.91 -15.23 -34.07
C LYS A 177 4.10 -15.92 -35.16
N PRO A 178 3.93 -15.28 -36.34
CA PRO A 178 3.31 -15.97 -37.48
C PRO A 178 4.10 -17.24 -37.77
N LYS A 179 3.40 -18.38 -37.86
CA LYS A 179 4.03 -19.62 -38.31
C LYS A 179 4.56 -19.36 -39.69
N LYS A 180 5.89 -19.41 -39.87
CA LYS A 180 6.51 -19.42 -41.18
C LYS A 180 5.94 -20.64 -41.95
N LYS A 181 5.27 -20.34 -43.04
CA LYS A 181 4.94 -21.35 -44.07
C LYS A 181 6.18 -21.72 -44.84
#